data_968f0ce7d056857aa7880a3294112dbc
#
_entry.id   968f0ce7d056857aa7880a3294112dbc
#
_cell.length_a   1.000
_cell.length_b   1.000
_cell.length_c   1.000
_cell.angle_alpha   90.00
_cell.angle_beta   90.00
_cell.angle_gamma   90.00
#
_symmetry.space_group_name_H-M   'P 1'
#
loop_
_entity.id
_entity.type
_entity.pdbx_description
1 polymer ?
#
loop_
_entity_poly.entity_id
_entity_poly.type
_entity_poly.pdbx_seq_one_letter_code
_entity_poly.pdbx_strand_id
1 'polypeptide(L)'
;MPAVRSHRPTAAFILPALALFVMSCSHEAPTSGDFGREADQPPATNAVTLLEDFSNRQVFPTDNWWNLDVSAAPLDANSNTIITWINNPTPANPTRRQRLHPDFGPPPYGIPYVGVDGTQARVPVTFVLYGNQSDAGAPGFPTGYPIPVEARTQPNYIEGGVAGGGNSGDRHLLIIDRDNNLLFETWATRWNSSLSRWEAGSGAIFNLATNNRRPDGWTSADAAGLAIFPGLIRRDELVAAGDIEHAFRFTTRATNGYVWPASHEAGDDPAAPPMGMRLRMKAGKNISGYTPELQKIFRAMKKYGLILADNGTDMYIQGTMDPGWDNDILNPAFHGLYADDFEVIELGWKPMTTGVPE
;
A
#
# COMPACT_ATOMS: atom_id res chain seq x y z
N MET A 1 -19.65 33.07 -45.60
CA MET A 1 -20.98 32.94 -46.25
C MET A 1 -21.25 31.45 -46.46
N PRO A 2 -22.43 30.90 -46.15
CA PRO A 2 -23.50 31.38 -45.27
C PRO A 2 -23.75 30.48 -44.06
N ALA A 3 -24.52 31.01 -43.10
CA ALA A 3 -24.99 30.34 -41.88
C ALA A 3 -26.14 29.36 -42.15
N VAL A 4 -26.19 28.25 -41.40
CA VAL A 4 -27.36 27.36 -41.33
C VAL A 4 -27.94 27.42 -39.93
N ARG A 5 -29.24 27.76 -39.89
CA ARG A 5 -30.05 27.93 -38.65
C ARG A 5 -30.47 26.59 -38.07
N SER A 6 -30.47 26.54 -36.75
CA SER A 6 -31.04 25.47 -35.94
C SER A 6 -32.57 25.52 -35.91
N HIS A 7 -33.22 24.37 -36.05
CA HIS A 7 -34.62 24.18 -35.66
C HIS A 7 -34.68 23.27 -34.41
N ARG A 8 -35.33 23.78 -33.38
CA ARG A 8 -35.77 22.99 -32.20
C ARG A 8 -37.20 22.51 -32.41
N PRO A 9 -37.56 21.29 -32.04
CA PRO A 9 -38.95 20.92 -31.82
C PRO A 9 -39.29 20.99 -30.32
N THR A 10 -40.45 21.58 -30.05
CA THR A 10 -41.14 21.70 -28.78
C THR A 10 -41.81 20.35 -28.45
N ALA A 11 -41.59 19.78 -27.28
CA ALA A 11 -42.33 18.60 -26.78
C ALA A 11 -43.32 19.02 -25.70
N ALA A 12 -44.56 18.62 -25.83
CA ALA A 12 -45.70 18.91 -24.97
C ALA A 12 -45.69 17.99 -23.73
N PHE A 13 -45.99 18.58 -22.55
CA PHE A 13 -46.23 17.85 -21.30
C PHE A 13 -47.65 17.28 -21.28
N ILE A 14 -47.75 15.98 -20.95
CA ILE A 14 -49.01 15.33 -20.56
C ILE A 14 -48.86 14.84 -19.11
N LEU A 15 -49.65 15.39 -18.21
CA LEU A 15 -49.79 14.89 -16.82
C LEU A 15 -50.80 13.72 -16.80
N PRO A 16 -50.56 12.67 -16.03
CA PRO A 16 -51.63 11.77 -15.60
C PRO A 16 -52.08 12.07 -14.15
N ALA A 17 -53.40 11.92 -13.95
CA ALA A 17 -54.15 12.19 -12.73
C ALA A 17 -53.84 11.21 -11.58
N LEU A 18 -53.82 11.78 -10.36
CA LEU A 18 -53.65 11.10 -9.10
C LEU A 18 -55.00 10.48 -8.63
N ALA A 19 -55.09 9.18 -8.51
CA ALA A 19 -56.20 8.50 -7.86
C ALA A 19 -55.86 8.21 -6.39
N LEU A 20 -56.61 8.82 -5.49
CA LEU A 20 -56.56 8.54 -4.03
C LEU A 20 -57.30 7.24 -3.71
N PHE A 21 -56.62 6.25 -3.14
CA PHE A 21 -57.25 5.12 -2.49
C PHE A 21 -57.13 5.30 -0.97
N VAL A 22 -58.25 5.47 -0.32
CA VAL A 22 -58.39 5.46 1.15
C VAL A 22 -58.60 4.02 1.59
N MET A 23 -57.64 3.47 2.34
CA MET A 23 -57.82 2.15 3.02
C MET A 23 -57.89 2.34 4.51
N SER A 24 -58.99 1.88 5.07
CA SER A 24 -59.36 1.88 6.49
C SER A 24 -58.46 0.92 7.26
N CYS A 25 -57.84 1.40 8.35
CA CYS A 25 -57.13 0.56 9.31
C CYS A 25 -58.07 0.07 10.41
N SER A 26 -58.24 -1.23 10.51
CA SER A 26 -58.73 -1.88 11.74
C SER A 26 -57.51 -2.25 12.61
N HIS A 27 -57.55 -1.79 13.89
CA HIS A 27 -56.59 -2.13 14.93
C HIS A 27 -56.92 -3.49 15.53
N GLU A 28 -56.01 -4.45 15.41
CA GLU A 28 -55.88 -5.57 16.32
C GLU A 28 -54.53 -5.49 17.05
N ALA A 29 -54.58 -5.63 18.40
CA ALA A 29 -53.41 -5.61 19.26
C ALA A 29 -52.65 -6.94 19.16
N PRO A 30 -51.30 -6.95 19.04
CA PRO A 30 -50.55 -8.18 19.05
C PRO A 30 -50.32 -8.70 20.46
N THR A 31 -50.61 -9.97 20.64
CA THR A 31 -50.23 -10.81 21.79
C THR A 31 -48.72 -10.94 21.90
N SER A 32 -48.20 -10.91 23.13
CA SER A 32 -46.80 -11.10 23.50
C SER A 32 -46.21 -12.39 22.93
N GLY A 33 -45.36 -12.25 21.94
CA GLY A 33 -44.51 -13.32 21.40
C GLY A 33 -43.03 -13.00 21.70
N ASP A 34 -42.39 -14.00 22.25
CA ASP A 34 -40.98 -14.09 22.64
C ASP A 34 -40.03 -13.57 21.54
N PHE A 35 -39.40 -12.40 21.76
CA PHE A 35 -38.34 -11.90 20.90
C PHE A 35 -37.04 -12.65 21.25
N GLY A 36 -36.87 -13.82 20.64
CA GLY A 36 -35.56 -14.44 20.58
C GLY A 36 -34.54 -13.39 20.00
N ARG A 37 -33.61 -12.96 20.84
CA ARG A 37 -32.43 -12.20 20.37
C ARG A 37 -31.73 -13.06 19.31
N GLU A 38 -31.91 -12.68 18.07
CA GLU A 38 -31.01 -13.09 17.01
C GLU A 38 -29.63 -12.54 17.42
N ALA A 39 -28.69 -13.43 17.69
CA ALA A 39 -27.31 -13.04 17.98
C ALA A 39 -26.84 -12.17 16.83
N ASP A 40 -26.28 -10.99 17.11
CA ASP A 40 -25.62 -10.13 16.17
C ASP A 40 -24.56 -10.96 15.41
N GLN A 41 -24.93 -11.50 14.27
CA GLN A 41 -23.94 -11.99 13.32
C GLN A 41 -23.24 -10.74 12.77
N PRO A 42 -21.91 -10.68 12.85
CA PRO A 42 -21.18 -9.62 12.17
C PRO A 42 -21.62 -9.61 10.69
N PRO A 43 -21.74 -8.43 10.05
CA PRO A 43 -22.15 -8.35 8.67
C PRO A 43 -21.26 -9.29 7.85
N ALA A 44 -21.87 -10.12 7.00
CA ALA A 44 -21.12 -11.02 6.11
C ALA A 44 -20.12 -10.19 5.31
N THR A 45 -18.84 -10.38 5.56
CA THR A 45 -17.78 -9.74 4.77
C THR A 45 -17.89 -10.29 3.35
N ASN A 46 -17.83 -9.40 2.33
CA ASN A 46 -17.77 -9.86 0.96
C ASN A 46 -16.55 -10.80 0.78
N ALA A 47 -16.74 -11.89 0.06
CA ALA A 47 -15.65 -12.85 -0.19
C ALA A 47 -14.41 -12.17 -0.81
N VAL A 48 -14.64 -11.16 -1.68
CA VAL A 48 -13.60 -10.33 -2.32
C VAL A 48 -13.94 -8.85 -2.09
N THR A 49 -13.01 -8.10 -1.52
CA THR A 49 -13.20 -6.67 -1.22
C THR A 49 -11.96 -5.87 -1.66
N LEU A 50 -12.14 -5.05 -2.70
CA LEU A 50 -11.10 -4.10 -3.11
C LEU A 50 -10.98 -2.99 -2.08
N LEU A 51 -9.75 -2.64 -1.68
CA LEU A 51 -9.45 -1.63 -0.66
C LEU A 51 -10.22 -1.87 0.66
N GLU A 52 -10.25 -3.12 1.10
CA GLU A 52 -10.87 -3.51 2.37
C GLU A 52 -10.28 -2.70 3.53
N ASP A 53 -11.12 -2.29 4.48
CA ASP A 53 -10.69 -1.55 5.67
C ASP A 53 -9.92 -2.48 6.62
N PHE A 54 -8.61 -2.26 6.72
CA PHE A 54 -7.70 -2.92 7.66
C PHE A 54 -7.22 -1.98 8.78
N SER A 55 -7.83 -0.82 8.96
CA SER A 55 -7.40 0.19 9.95
C SER A 55 -7.39 -0.32 11.40
N ASN A 56 -8.25 -1.28 11.72
CA ASN A 56 -8.34 -1.90 13.05
C ASN A 56 -7.55 -3.21 13.16
N ARG A 57 -6.73 -3.55 12.16
CA ARG A 57 -5.96 -4.79 12.12
C ARG A 57 -4.47 -4.53 12.06
N GLN A 58 -3.75 -5.04 13.06
CA GLN A 58 -2.29 -5.11 13.00
C GLN A 58 -1.87 -6.06 11.87
N VAL A 59 -1.08 -5.57 10.91
CA VAL A 59 -0.67 -6.36 9.73
C VAL A 59 0.37 -7.41 10.11
N PHE A 60 1.41 -7.01 10.84
CA PHE A 60 2.47 -7.89 11.38
C PHE A 60 2.55 -7.76 12.90
N PRO A 61 3.25 -8.65 13.62
CA PRO A 61 3.52 -8.50 15.05
C PRO A 61 4.11 -7.13 15.40
N THR A 62 3.88 -6.65 16.62
CA THR A 62 4.33 -5.33 17.07
C THR A 62 5.84 -5.14 17.07
N ASP A 63 6.60 -6.24 17.15
CA ASP A 63 8.07 -6.27 17.06
C ASP A 63 8.61 -6.49 15.64
N ASN A 64 7.72 -6.50 14.63
CA ASN A 64 8.13 -6.52 13.23
C ASN A 64 8.85 -5.21 12.86
N TRP A 65 9.82 -5.29 11.93
CA TRP A 65 10.57 -4.11 11.47
C TRP A 65 9.69 -2.98 10.95
N TRP A 66 8.52 -3.25 10.39
CA TRP A 66 7.58 -2.21 9.99
C TRP A 66 7.02 -1.43 11.19
N ASN A 67 6.84 -2.07 12.33
CA ASN A 67 6.16 -1.53 13.51
C ASN A 67 7.14 -1.05 14.61
N LEU A 68 8.47 -1.20 14.40
CA LEU A 68 9.46 -0.78 15.39
C LEU A 68 9.52 0.73 15.55
N ASP A 69 9.38 1.19 16.79
CA ASP A 69 9.67 2.58 17.18
C ASP A 69 11.16 2.86 17.05
N VAL A 70 11.52 3.75 16.13
CA VAL A 70 12.91 4.16 15.88
C VAL A 70 13.20 5.57 16.39
N SER A 71 12.29 6.17 17.15
CA SER A 71 12.43 7.55 17.64
C SER A 71 13.70 7.78 18.48
N ALA A 72 14.19 6.73 19.16
CA ALA A 72 15.41 6.74 19.96
C ALA A 72 16.58 5.96 19.33
N ALA A 73 16.43 5.42 18.10
CA ALA A 73 17.50 4.70 17.42
C ALA A 73 18.72 5.61 17.20
N PRO A 74 19.97 5.09 17.30
CA PRO A 74 21.16 5.88 17.05
C PRO A 74 21.23 6.33 15.59
N LEU A 75 21.90 7.46 15.36
CA LEU A 75 22.14 7.98 14.02
C LEU A 75 23.32 7.26 13.37
N ASP A 76 23.21 7.01 12.07
CA ASP A 76 24.35 6.56 11.27
C ASP A 76 25.41 7.66 11.18
N ALA A 77 26.68 7.29 11.29
CA ALA A 77 27.81 8.21 11.21
C ALA A 77 27.86 8.95 9.85
N ASN A 78 27.35 8.32 8.79
CA ASN A 78 27.30 8.86 7.43
C ASN A 78 25.94 9.51 7.11
N SER A 79 25.06 9.70 8.09
CA SER A 79 23.69 10.22 7.87
C SER A 79 23.71 11.49 6.98
N ASN A 80 24.55 12.46 7.28
CA ASN A 80 24.64 13.71 6.50
C ASN A 80 25.14 13.47 5.06
N THR A 81 26.07 12.55 4.86
CA THR A 81 26.59 12.19 3.52
C THR A 81 25.50 11.56 2.67
N ILE A 82 24.73 10.62 3.26
CA ILE A 82 23.63 9.95 2.57
C ILE A 82 22.51 10.95 2.23
N ILE A 83 22.11 11.80 3.16
CA ILE A 83 21.11 12.86 2.90
C ILE A 83 21.59 13.81 1.80
N THR A 84 22.87 14.18 1.79
CA THR A 84 23.45 14.99 0.71
C THR A 84 23.39 14.28 -0.63
N TRP A 85 23.68 12.98 -0.66
CA TRP A 85 23.56 12.17 -1.87
C TRP A 85 22.10 12.14 -2.38
N ILE A 86 21.12 11.98 -1.51
CA ILE A 86 19.68 12.03 -1.86
C ILE A 86 19.30 13.41 -2.39
N ASN A 87 19.77 14.50 -1.77
CA ASN A 87 19.53 15.85 -2.24
C ASN A 87 20.11 16.10 -3.64
N ASN A 88 21.10 15.31 -4.05
CA ASN A 88 21.69 15.33 -5.39
C ASN A 88 22.08 16.75 -5.87
N PRO A 89 22.91 17.50 -5.13
CA PRO A 89 23.32 18.83 -5.51
C PRO A 89 24.13 18.79 -6.83
N THR A 90 24.01 19.82 -7.62
CA THR A 90 24.74 19.97 -8.89
C THR A 90 25.55 21.26 -8.88
N PRO A 91 26.58 21.41 -9.75
CA PRO A 91 27.30 22.68 -9.88
C PRO A 91 26.38 23.88 -10.18
N ALA A 92 25.29 23.64 -10.92
CA ALA A 92 24.30 24.66 -11.23
C ALA A 92 23.33 24.93 -10.08
N ASN A 93 23.14 23.97 -9.16
CA ASN A 93 22.31 24.10 -7.97
C ASN A 93 22.95 23.38 -6.78
N PRO A 94 24.00 23.99 -6.16
CA PRO A 94 24.74 23.36 -5.07
C PRO A 94 23.95 23.26 -3.75
N THR A 95 22.82 23.97 -3.65
CA THR A 95 21.91 23.96 -2.50
C THR A 95 20.62 23.23 -2.80
N ARG A 96 20.60 22.36 -3.81
CA ARG A 96 19.44 21.56 -4.15
C ARG A 96 18.99 20.74 -2.94
N ARG A 97 17.68 20.76 -2.71
CA ARG A 97 17.01 19.96 -1.70
C ARG A 97 15.98 19.08 -2.39
N GLN A 98 16.08 17.77 -2.15
CA GLN A 98 15.10 16.83 -2.68
C GLN A 98 13.82 16.88 -1.84
N ARG A 99 12.70 17.11 -2.51
CA ARG A 99 11.37 17.14 -1.87
C ARG A 99 10.82 15.74 -1.73
N LEU A 100 10.00 15.54 -0.69
CA LEU A 100 9.12 14.39 -0.65
C LEU A 100 8.05 14.52 -1.73
N HIS A 101 7.63 13.38 -2.25
CA HIS A 101 6.52 13.28 -3.17
C HIS A 101 5.61 12.11 -2.78
N PRO A 102 4.28 12.29 -2.68
CA PRO A 102 3.35 11.18 -2.50
C PRO A 102 3.23 10.42 -3.82
N ASP A 103 3.68 9.17 -3.85
CA ASP A 103 3.54 8.29 -5.00
C ASP A 103 2.27 7.44 -4.85
N PHE A 104 1.17 8.13 -4.60
CA PHE A 104 -0.16 7.55 -4.43
C PHE A 104 -1.24 8.63 -4.59
N GLY A 105 -2.48 8.19 -4.79
CA GLY A 105 -3.57 9.13 -5.03
C GLY A 105 -4.83 8.43 -5.51
N PRO A 106 -5.77 9.19 -6.09
CA PRO A 106 -6.89 8.59 -6.79
C PRO A 106 -6.39 7.77 -8.00
N PRO A 107 -7.16 6.77 -8.45
CA PRO A 107 -6.77 5.96 -9.61
C PRO A 107 -6.31 6.81 -10.81
N PRO A 108 -5.23 6.45 -11.50
CA PRO A 108 -4.46 5.19 -11.39
C PRO A 108 -3.21 5.26 -10.48
N TYR A 109 -3.09 6.24 -9.59
CA TYR A 109 -1.90 6.49 -8.79
C TYR A 109 -1.87 5.66 -7.50
N GLY A 110 -0.72 5.05 -7.20
CA GLY A 110 -0.51 4.21 -6.02
C GLY A 110 -0.78 2.72 -6.26
N ILE A 111 -0.62 1.92 -5.23
CA ILE A 111 -0.72 0.46 -5.31
C ILE A 111 -2.04 0.00 -4.65
N PRO A 112 -2.96 -0.63 -5.43
CA PRO A 112 -4.19 -1.17 -4.87
C PRO A 112 -3.92 -2.48 -4.10
N TYR A 113 -4.86 -2.86 -3.23
CA TYR A 113 -4.88 -4.16 -2.59
C TYR A 113 -6.29 -4.71 -2.49
N VAL A 114 -6.40 -6.02 -2.33
CA VAL A 114 -7.69 -6.71 -2.22
C VAL A 114 -7.68 -7.68 -1.06
N GLY A 115 -8.72 -7.62 -0.21
CA GLY A 115 -9.01 -8.62 0.80
C GLY A 115 -9.79 -9.78 0.19
N VAL A 116 -9.42 -11.02 0.53
CA VAL A 116 -10.14 -12.24 0.17
C VAL A 116 -10.38 -13.08 1.42
N ASP A 117 -11.41 -13.93 1.40
CA ASP A 117 -11.60 -14.94 2.43
C ASP A 117 -10.81 -16.22 2.14
N GLY A 118 -10.71 -17.10 3.13
CA GLY A 118 -9.95 -18.35 3.04
C GLY A 118 -10.49 -19.36 2.05
N THR A 119 -11.67 -19.13 1.46
CA THR A 119 -12.31 -19.98 0.45
C THR A 119 -11.99 -19.55 -0.97
N GLN A 120 -11.34 -18.38 -1.16
CA GLN A 120 -10.94 -17.90 -2.47
C GLN A 120 -10.06 -18.95 -3.19
N ALA A 121 -10.52 -19.38 -4.36
CA ALA A 121 -9.80 -20.37 -5.16
C ALA A 121 -8.40 -19.87 -5.55
N ARG A 122 -7.38 -20.70 -5.38
CA ARG A 122 -6.01 -20.38 -5.77
C ARG A 122 -5.78 -20.79 -7.22
N VAL A 123 -5.11 -19.91 -7.97
CA VAL A 123 -4.74 -20.12 -9.36
C VAL A 123 -3.21 -20.12 -9.50
N PRO A 124 -2.64 -20.96 -10.38
CA PRO A 124 -1.20 -20.98 -10.65
C PRO A 124 -0.74 -19.62 -11.22
N VAL A 125 0.44 -19.17 -10.76
CA VAL A 125 1.15 -18.03 -11.34
C VAL A 125 2.47 -18.53 -11.92
N THR A 126 2.78 -18.16 -13.16
CA THR A 126 4.06 -18.43 -13.79
C THR A 126 5.01 -17.26 -13.58
N PHE A 127 6.08 -17.47 -12.84
CA PHE A 127 7.10 -16.45 -12.62
C PHE A 127 8.11 -16.47 -13.77
N VAL A 128 8.23 -15.35 -14.49
CA VAL A 128 9.00 -15.28 -15.75
C VAL A 128 10.38 -14.63 -15.62
N LEU A 129 10.69 -13.98 -14.47
CA LEU A 129 11.97 -13.32 -14.23
C LEU A 129 12.70 -13.94 -13.02
N TYR A 130 12.14 -13.87 -11.81
CA TYR A 130 12.76 -14.32 -10.56
C TYR A 130 12.10 -15.60 -10.02
N GLY A 131 11.81 -16.57 -10.89
CA GLY A 131 11.10 -17.79 -10.51
C GLY A 131 11.77 -18.62 -9.42
N ASN A 132 13.10 -18.62 -9.36
CA ASN A 132 13.91 -19.29 -8.33
C ASN A 132 13.94 -18.56 -6.98
N GLN A 133 13.43 -17.34 -6.93
CA GLN A 133 13.32 -16.52 -5.73
C GLN A 133 11.84 -16.24 -5.39
N SER A 134 10.91 -16.87 -6.06
CA SER A 134 9.47 -16.63 -5.91
C SER A 134 8.76 -17.82 -5.28
N ASP A 135 7.75 -17.55 -4.46
CA ASP A 135 6.96 -18.58 -3.80
C ASP A 135 5.83 -19.05 -4.73
N ALA A 136 5.85 -20.31 -5.10
CA ALA A 136 4.77 -20.90 -5.91
C ALA A 136 3.51 -21.24 -5.11
N GLY A 137 3.63 -21.34 -3.78
CA GLY A 137 2.54 -21.60 -2.83
C GLY A 137 3.04 -21.48 -1.39
N ALA A 138 2.13 -21.30 -0.44
CA ALA A 138 2.45 -21.23 0.97
C ALA A 138 2.55 -22.65 1.59
N PRO A 139 3.47 -22.93 2.51
CA PRO A 139 3.55 -24.19 3.22
C PRO A 139 2.22 -24.56 3.89
N GLY A 140 1.76 -25.82 3.69
CA GLY A 140 0.48 -26.28 4.24
C GLY A 140 -0.76 -25.86 3.47
N PHE A 141 -0.62 -25.08 2.40
CA PHE A 141 -1.72 -24.65 1.52
C PHE A 141 -1.53 -25.19 0.10
N PRO A 142 -2.63 -25.27 -0.67
CA PRO A 142 -2.53 -25.58 -2.11
C PRO A 142 -1.60 -24.57 -2.81
N THR A 143 -0.91 -25.03 -3.85
CA THR A 143 -0.06 -24.16 -4.69
C THR A 143 -0.90 -23.09 -5.39
N GLY A 144 -0.28 -21.91 -5.64
CA GLY A 144 -0.90 -20.80 -6.36
C GLY A 144 -1.31 -19.65 -5.43
N TYR A 145 -1.90 -18.63 -6.05
CA TYR A 145 -2.28 -17.36 -5.44
C TYR A 145 -3.81 -17.20 -5.48
N PRO A 146 -4.44 -16.65 -4.43
CA PRO A 146 -5.89 -16.49 -4.38
C PRO A 146 -6.33 -15.27 -5.22
N ILE A 147 -5.96 -15.23 -6.50
CA ILE A 147 -6.27 -14.12 -7.41
C ILE A 147 -7.75 -14.15 -7.76
N PRO A 148 -8.55 -13.13 -7.37
CA PRO A 148 -9.95 -13.09 -7.72
C PRO A 148 -10.17 -12.82 -9.22
N VAL A 149 -11.30 -13.28 -9.75
CA VAL A 149 -11.63 -13.08 -11.18
C VAL A 149 -11.75 -11.60 -11.53
N GLU A 150 -12.11 -10.76 -10.58
CA GLU A 150 -12.19 -9.31 -10.69
C GLU A 150 -10.86 -8.69 -11.10
N ALA A 151 -9.74 -9.20 -10.60
CA ALA A 151 -8.40 -8.71 -11.00
C ALA A 151 -8.15 -8.84 -12.52
N ARG A 152 -8.80 -9.82 -13.18
CA ARG A 152 -8.74 -9.98 -14.63
C ARG A 152 -9.75 -9.11 -15.38
N THR A 153 -10.91 -8.85 -14.80
CA THR A 153 -12.09 -8.33 -15.51
C THR A 153 -12.46 -6.89 -15.13
N GLN A 154 -11.96 -6.40 -13.99
CA GLN A 154 -12.27 -5.07 -13.48
C GLN A 154 -11.00 -4.22 -13.33
N PRO A 155 -11.10 -2.88 -13.48
CA PRO A 155 -9.98 -1.98 -13.23
C PRO A 155 -9.63 -1.86 -11.75
N ASN A 156 -8.44 -1.34 -11.47
CA ASN A 156 -7.95 -0.96 -10.14
C ASN A 156 -7.69 -2.10 -9.14
N TYR A 157 -7.63 -3.36 -9.60
CA TYR A 157 -7.16 -4.49 -8.79
C TYR A 157 -5.65 -4.68 -8.87
N ILE A 158 -5.04 -4.21 -9.95
CA ILE A 158 -3.61 -4.26 -10.22
C ILE A 158 -3.12 -2.82 -10.41
N GLU A 159 -1.94 -2.51 -9.93
CA GLU A 159 -1.31 -1.20 -10.07
C GLU A 159 -1.31 -0.73 -11.53
N GLY A 160 -1.51 0.58 -11.72
CA GLY A 160 -1.75 1.18 -13.03
C GLY A 160 -3.21 1.08 -13.50
N GLY A 161 -4.08 0.41 -12.73
CA GLY A 161 -5.54 0.42 -12.93
C GLY A 161 -6.08 -0.42 -14.08
N VAL A 162 -5.21 -1.14 -14.83
CA VAL A 162 -5.63 -1.92 -16.01
C VAL A 162 -6.10 -3.31 -15.60
N ALA A 163 -7.32 -3.71 -16.01
CA ALA A 163 -7.83 -5.06 -15.80
C ALA A 163 -6.87 -6.11 -16.40
N GLY A 164 -6.50 -7.11 -15.61
CA GLY A 164 -5.51 -8.11 -15.99
C GLY A 164 -4.06 -7.59 -16.08
N GLY A 165 -3.76 -6.36 -15.62
CA GLY A 165 -2.42 -5.80 -15.46
C GLY A 165 -1.84 -5.10 -16.71
N GLY A 166 -2.29 -5.41 -17.91
CA GLY A 166 -1.71 -4.80 -19.12
C GLY A 166 -0.25 -5.18 -19.38
N ASN A 167 0.52 -4.28 -20.03
CA ASN A 167 1.87 -4.55 -20.51
C ASN A 167 2.93 -3.52 -20.05
N SER A 168 2.58 -2.54 -19.22
CA SER A 168 3.48 -1.45 -18.82
C SER A 168 3.33 -1.13 -17.34
N GLY A 169 4.36 -0.54 -16.75
CA GLY A 169 4.45 -0.22 -15.32
C GLY A 169 4.77 -1.44 -14.46
N ASP A 170 4.83 -1.25 -13.16
CA ASP A 170 5.23 -2.29 -12.20
C ASP A 170 4.15 -3.34 -11.97
N ARG A 171 2.88 -2.94 -12.05
CA ARG A 171 1.72 -3.86 -12.01
C ARG A 171 1.73 -4.77 -10.80
N HIS A 172 1.92 -4.19 -9.63
CA HIS A 172 1.81 -4.93 -8.38
C HIS A 172 0.37 -5.41 -8.17
N LEU A 173 0.23 -6.65 -7.68
CA LEU A 173 -1.03 -7.20 -7.20
C LEU A 173 -0.81 -7.67 -5.76
N LEU A 174 -1.54 -7.06 -4.83
CA LEU A 174 -1.45 -7.33 -3.39
C LEU A 174 -2.77 -7.96 -2.93
N ILE A 175 -2.71 -9.15 -2.32
CA ILE A 175 -3.89 -9.89 -1.88
C ILE A 175 -3.70 -10.30 -0.42
N ILE A 176 -4.66 -9.93 0.43
CA ILE A 176 -4.69 -10.32 1.84
C ILE A 176 -5.76 -11.42 2.03
N ASP A 177 -5.32 -12.63 2.29
CA ASP A 177 -6.16 -13.74 2.74
C ASP A 177 -6.36 -13.56 4.26
N ARG A 178 -7.50 -12.95 4.61
CA ARG A 178 -7.75 -12.51 5.98
C ARG A 178 -8.01 -13.64 6.96
N ASP A 179 -8.53 -14.78 6.48
CA ASP A 179 -8.85 -15.91 7.32
C ASP A 179 -7.62 -16.77 7.63
N ASN A 180 -6.71 -16.89 6.65
CA ASN A 180 -5.45 -17.61 6.80
C ASN A 180 -4.30 -16.71 7.28
N ASN A 181 -4.53 -15.40 7.43
CA ASN A 181 -3.54 -14.42 7.83
C ASN A 181 -2.29 -14.41 6.94
N LEU A 182 -2.50 -14.47 5.62
CA LEU A 182 -1.46 -14.50 4.60
C LEU A 182 -1.56 -13.28 3.68
N LEU A 183 -0.41 -12.76 3.29
CA LEU A 183 -0.26 -11.72 2.29
C LEU A 183 0.43 -12.33 1.07
N PHE A 184 -0.19 -12.17 -0.09
CA PHE A 184 0.33 -12.59 -1.39
C PHE A 184 0.62 -11.36 -2.23
N GLU A 185 1.84 -11.24 -2.70
CA GLU A 185 2.26 -10.10 -3.51
C GLU A 185 2.96 -10.56 -4.78
N THR A 186 2.67 -9.92 -5.91
CA THR A 186 3.34 -10.17 -7.18
C THR A 186 3.71 -8.87 -7.88
N TRP A 187 4.85 -8.89 -8.58
CA TRP A 187 5.34 -7.80 -9.43
C TRP A 187 5.28 -8.18 -10.90
N ALA A 188 5.12 -7.20 -11.79
CA ALA A 188 4.97 -7.36 -13.24
C ALA A 188 3.82 -8.33 -13.61
N THR A 189 2.75 -8.24 -12.85
CA THR A 189 1.59 -9.13 -12.96
C THR A 189 0.79 -8.85 -14.22
N ARG A 190 0.45 -9.93 -14.95
CA ARG A 190 -0.44 -9.85 -16.12
C ARG A 190 -1.22 -11.11 -16.38
N TRP A 191 -2.39 -10.96 -16.92
CA TRP A 191 -3.13 -12.06 -17.55
C TRP A 191 -2.66 -12.24 -18.99
N ASN A 192 -2.07 -13.41 -19.29
CA ASN A 192 -1.70 -13.80 -20.64
C ASN A 192 -2.89 -14.49 -21.30
N SER A 193 -3.65 -13.78 -22.13
CA SER A 193 -4.86 -14.30 -22.78
C SER A 193 -4.58 -15.40 -23.80
N SER A 194 -3.40 -15.36 -24.46
CA SER A 194 -3.01 -16.38 -25.44
C SER A 194 -2.71 -17.73 -24.78
N LEU A 195 -2.21 -17.71 -23.54
CA LEU A 195 -1.87 -18.92 -22.78
C LEU A 195 -2.89 -19.21 -21.67
N SER A 196 -3.92 -18.36 -21.52
CA SER A 196 -4.98 -18.46 -20.50
C SER A 196 -4.41 -18.67 -19.09
N ARG A 197 -3.39 -17.89 -18.70
CA ARG A 197 -2.71 -18.00 -17.40
C ARG A 197 -2.26 -16.67 -16.85
N TRP A 198 -2.07 -16.62 -15.54
CA TRP A 198 -1.39 -15.53 -14.87
C TRP A 198 0.13 -15.67 -15.01
N GLU A 199 0.79 -14.57 -15.30
CA GLU A 199 2.24 -14.39 -15.32
C GLU A 199 2.64 -13.26 -14.40
N ALA A 200 3.79 -13.39 -13.71
CA ALA A 200 4.39 -12.33 -12.90
C ALA A 200 5.92 -12.38 -13.03
N GLY A 201 6.58 -11.27 -12.78
CA GLY A 201 8.04 -11.20 -12.74
C GLY A 201 8.59 -11.93 -11.53
N SER A 202 8.04 -11.63 -10.37
CA SER A 202 8.33 -12.24 -9.07
C SER A 202 7.07 -12.31 -8.21
N GLY A 203 7.15 -13.02 -7.08
CA GLY A 203 6.07 -13.04 -6.08
C GLY A 203 6.50 -13.66 -4.77
N ALA A 204 5.87 -13.20 -3.69
CA ALA A 204 6.15 -13.66 -2.34
C ALA A 204 4.86 -13.88 -1.55
N ILE A 205 4.95 -14.77 -0.56
CA ILE A 205 3.88 -15.08 0.37
C ILE A 205 4.41 -14.84 1.79
N PHE A 206 3.76 -13.94 2.51
CA PHE A 206 4.13 -13.60 3.88
C PHE A 206 3.08 -14.12 4.86
N ASN A 207 3.54 -14.78 5.92
CA ASN A 207 2.69 -15.11 7.06
C ASN A 207 2.66 -13.88 7.99
N LEU A 208 1.49 -13.25 8.10
CA LEU A 208 1.32 -12.01 8.86
C LEU A 208 1.36 -12.20 10.38
N ALA A 209 1.41 -13.45 10.86
CA ALA A 209 1.57 -13.76 12.29
C ALA A 209 3.04 -13.91 12.72
N THR A 210 4.01 -13.74 11.81
CA THR A 210 5.43 -14.00 12.07
C THR A 210 6.31 -12.87 11.57
N ASN A 211 7.55 -12.82 12.08
CA ASN A 211 8.59 -11.90 11.61
C ASN A 211 9.55 -12.57 10.62
N ASN A 212 9.10 -13.58 9.90
CA ASN A 212 9.94 -14.28 8.94
C ASN A 212 10.34 -13.35 7.79
N ARG A 213 11.64 -13.13 7.66
CA ARG A 213 12.24 -12.43 6.53
C ARG A 213 12.47 -13.41 5.38
N ARG A 214 12.48 -12.92 4.16
CA ARG A 214 12.90 -13.73 3.01
C ARG A 214 14.38 -14.16 3.15
N PRO A 215 14.77 -15.28 2.56
CA PRO A 215 16.18 -15.70 2.54
C PRO A 215 17.08 -14.61 1.97
N ASP A 216 18.30 -14.49 2.45
CA ASP A 216 19.28 -13.55 1.91
C ASP A 216 19.53 -13.81 0.42
N GLY A 217 19.57 -12.74 -0.37
CA GLY A 217 19.67 -12.77 -1.82
C GLY A 217 18.33 -13.04 -2.53
N TRP A 218 17.20 -13.15 -1.81
CA TRP A 218 15.88 -13.33 -2.42
C TRP A 218 15.10 -12.02 -2.46
N THR A 219 14.60 -11.67 -3.64
CA THR A 219 13.61 -10.60 -3.82
C THR A 219 12.21 -11.05 -3.35
N SER A 220 11.26 -10.14 -3.36
CA SER A 220 9.81 -10.41 -3.24
C SER A 220 9.10 -9.83 -4.46
N ALA A 221 7.90 -9.28 -4.30
CA ALA A 221 7.32 -8.33 -5.25
C ALA A 221 7.98 -6.94 -5.12
N ASP A 222 8.75 -6.72 -4.05
CA ASP A 222 9.52 -5.52 -3.75
C ASP A 222 11.01 -5.76 -3.97
N ALA A 223 11.73 -4.78 -4.51
CA ALA A 223 13.14 -4.91 -4.86
C ALA A 223 14.02 -5.21 -3.63
N ALA A 224 13.67 -4.72 -2.46
CA ALA A 224 14.36 -4.99 -1.21
C ALA A 224 14.06 -6.37 -0.60
N GLY A 225 13.16 -7.15 -1.18
CA GLY A 225 12.69 -8.43 -0.61
C GLY A 225 11.73 -8.25 0.57
N LEU A 226 11.17 -7.06 0.76
CA LEU A 226 10.20 -6.75 1.81
C LEU A 226 8.76 -7.01 1.34
N ALA A 227 7.83 -7.03 2.27
CA ALA A 227 6.39 -6.94 1.96
C ALA A 227 6.03 -5.49 1.62
N ILE A 228 5.20 -5.28 0.62
CA ILE A 228 4.78 -3.95 0.16
C ILE A 228 3.65 -3.41 1.02
N PHE A 229 2.56 -4.18 1.19
CA PHE A 229 1.32 -3.75 1.83
C PHE A 229 1.53 -3.08 3.20
N PRO A 230 2.33 -3.62 4.13
CA PRO A 230 2.53 -3.02 5.45
C PRO A 230 3.29 -1.70 5.43
N GLY A 231 3.99 -1.39 4.33
CA GLY A 231 4.74 -0.14 4.15
C GLY A 231 4.01 0.95 3.36
N LEU A 232 2.77 0.70 2.92
CA LEU A 232 1.98 1.70 2.19
C LEU A 232 1.30 2.68 3.16
N ILE A 233 1.25 3.96 2.77
CA ILE A 233 0.33 4.92 3.41
C ILE A 233 -1.08 4.54 2.96
N ARG A 234 -1.94 4.12 3.90
CA ARG A 234 -3.31 3.69 3.60
C ARG A 234 -4.33 4.73 4.06
N ARG A 235 -5.35 4.91 3.24
CA ARG A 235 -6.40 5.88 3.53
C ARG A 235 -7.32 5.44 4.68
N ASP A 236 -7.59 4.16 4.81
CA ASP A 236 -8.39 3.59 5.91
C ASP A 236 -7.79 3.98 7.29
N GLU A 237 -6.46 3.88 7.47
CA GLU A 237 -5.78 4.29 8.69
C GLU A 237 -5.80 5.82 8.89
N LEU A 238 -5.72 6.59 7.80
CA LEU A 238 -5.75 8.04 7.89
C LEU A 238 -7.07 8.54 8.48
N VAL A 239 -8.19 7.95 8.06
CA VAL A 239 -9.55 8.36 8.48
C VAL A 239 -10.01 7.68 9.76
N ALA A 240 -9.41 6.54 10.14
CA ALA A 240 -9.70 5.84 11.39
C ALA A 240 -9.32 6.67 12.63
N ALA A 241 -9.78 6.26 13.80
CA ALA A 241 -9.32 6.81 15.06
C ALA A 241 -7.87 6.37 15.38
N GLY A 242 -7.11 7.20 16.10
CA GLY A 242 -5.73 6.89 16.49
C GLY A 242 -4.68 7.33 15.47
N ASP A 243 -3.44 6.97 15.73
CA ASP A 243 -2.29 7.26 14.88
C ASP A 243 -1.96 6.06 13.97
N ILE A 244 -1.17 6.30 12.93
CA ILE A 244 -0.61 5.24 12.09
C ILE A 244 0.60 4.64 12.82
N GLU A 245 0.64 3.33 12.97
CA GLU A 245 1.61 2.64 13.83
C GLU A 245 2.61 1.76 13.05
N HIS A 246 3.06 2.24 11.89
CA HIS A 246 4.09 1.57 11.10
C HIS A 246 4.93 2.54 10.27
N ALA A 247 6.08 2.06 9.78
CA ALA A 247 6.94 2.76 8.83
C ALA A 247 6.36 2.72 7.42
N PHE A 248 6.79 3.66 6.58
CA PHE A 248 6.42 3.65 5.16
C PHE A 248 7.59 3.27 4.28
N ARG A 249 7.30 2.74 3.10
CA ARG A 249 8.30 2.49 2.07
C ARG A 249 8.56 3.73 1.23
N PHE A 250 9.81 3.89 0.79
CA PHE A 250 10.20 4.97 -0.11
C PHE A 250 11.25 4.50 -1.11
N THR A 251 11.50 5.32 -2.14
CA THR A 251 12.46 5.03 -3.22
C THR A 251 13.60 6.04 -3.28
N THR A 252 14.72 5.61 -3.85
CA THR A 252 15.82 6.45 -4.31
C THR A 252 16.22 6.07 -5.73
N ARG A 253 16.87 6.99 -6.47
CA ARG A 253 17.27 6.79 -7.87
C ARG A 253 18.25 5.65 -8.12
N ALA A 254 18.97 5.20 -7.10
CA ALA A 254 19.88 4.07 -7.14
C ALA A 254 20.11 3.53 -5.72
N THR A 255 20.62 2.31 -5.63
CA THR A 255 21.01 1.64 -4.40
C THR A 255 22.30 0.87 -4.55
N ASN A 256 22.88 0.41 -3.43
CA ASN A 256 24.08 -0.42 -3.40
C ASN A 256 24.02 -1.40 -2.23
N GLY A 257 23.87 -2.68 -2.53
CA GLY A 257 23.73 -3.72 -1.52
C GLY A 257 22.44 -3.59 -0.71
N TYR A 258 22.41 -4.29 0.43
CA TYR A 258 21.29 -4.22 1.36
C TYR A 258 21.73 -4.37 2.82
N VAL A 259 20.91 -3.87 3.72
CA VAL A 259 21.02 -4.06 5.17
C VAL A 259 19.68 -4.53 5.73
N TRP A 260 19.71 -5.14 6.89
CA TRP A 260 18.47 -5.49 7.58
C TRP A 260 17.53 -4.28 7.67
N PRO A 261 16.21 -4.43 7.42
CA PRO A 261 15.47 -5.69 7.25
C PRO A 261 15.45 -6.25 5.82
N ALA A 262 15.98 -5.55 4.81
CA ALA A 262 16.00 -6.04 3.43
C ALA A 262 16.79 -7.35 3.30
N SER A 263 16.42 -8.15 2.31
CA SER A 263 17.06 -9.43 1.97
C SER A 263 17.68 -9.44 0.58
N HIS A 264 17.48 -8.39 -0.21
CA HIS A 264 17.88 -8.36 -1.61
C HIS A 264 18.37 -6.96 -1.99
N GLU A 265 19.27 -6.92 -2.98
CA GLU A 265 19.79 -5.71 -3.60
C GLU A 265 19.26 -5.58 -5.04
N ALA A 266 19.09 -4.35 -5.52
CA ALA A 266 18.66 -4.09 -6.89
C ALA A 266 19.48 -2.99 -7.56
N GLY A 267 20.70 -2.72 -7.08
CA GLY A 267 21.61 -1.73 -7.65
C GLY A 267 23.03 -1.93 -7.15
N ASP A 268 23.99 -1.33 -7.88
CA ASP A 268 25.43 -1.45 -7.67
C ASP A 268 26.17 -0.08 -7.72
N ASP A 269 25.45 1.04 -7.57
CA ASP A 269 26.07 2.38 -7.50
C ASP A 269 26.81 2.54 -6.16
N PRO A 270 28.15 2.56 -6.13
CA PRO A 270 28.94 2.54 -4.91
C PRO A 270 28.73 3.78 -4.01
N ALA A 271 28.14 4.83 -4.51
CA ALA A 271 27.82 6.04 -3.75
C ALA A 271 26.40 6.02 -3.15
N ALA A 272 25.55 5.09 -3.60
CA ALA A 272 24.15 5.03 -3.20
C ALA A 272 23.93 4.32 -1.85
N PRO A 273 22.84 4.61 -1.15
CA PRO A 273 22.47 3.91 0.07
C PRO A 273 22.04 2.46 -0.20
N PRO A 274 22.16 1.57 0.82
CA PRO A 274 21.69 0.19 0.68
C PRO A 274 20.17 0.08 0.82
N MET A 275 19.55 -0.93 0.16
CA MET A 275 18.19 -1.36 0.44
C MET A 275 18.01 -1.68 1.93
N GLY A 276 16.86 -1.40 2.49
CA GLY A 276 16.60 -1.57 3.93
C GLY A 276 17.11 -0.41 4.80
N MET A 277 17.86 0.56 4.25
CA MET A 277 18.20 1.79 4.97
C MET A 277 16.93 2.44 5.50
N ARG A 278 17.00 3.00 6.72
CA ARG A 278 15.84 3.64 7.34
C ARG A 278 16.10 5.10 7.62
N LEU A 279 15.21 5.94 7.14
CA LEU A 279 15.13 7.36 7.47
C LEU A 279 14.15 7.56 8.62
N ARG A 280 14.44 8.56 9.46
CA ARG A 280 13.51 9.06 10.47
C ARG A 280 13.35 10.57 10.31
N MET A 281 12.11 11.08 10.30
CA MET A 281 11.91 12.52 10.32
C MET A 281 12.44 13.09 11.64
N LYS A 282 13.23 14.17 11.56
CA LYS A 282 13.81 14.85 12.73
C LYS A 282 12.74 15.24 13.73
N ALA A 283 12.96 14.94 15.00
CA ALA A 283 12.01 15.23 16.08
C ALA A 283 11.58 16.72 16.11
N GLY A 284 12.54 17.63 15.86
CA GLY A 284 12.32 19.08 15.84
C GLY A 284 11.58 19.62 14.60
N LYS A 285 11.31 18.80 13.57
CA LYS A 285 10.53 19.27 12.41
C LYS A 285 9.12 19.63 12.85
N ASN A 286 8.76 20.91 12.64
CA ASN A 286 7.41 21.39 12.95
C ASN A 286 6.41 20.88 11.89
N ILE A 287 5.36 20.21 12.36
CA ILE A 287 4.27 19.68 11.55
C ILE A 287 2.89 20.25 11.93
N SER A 288 2.84 21.21 12.86
CA SER A 288 1.57 21.74 13.38
C SER A 288 0.75 22.56 12.37
N GLY A 289 1.37 22.97 11.26
CA GLY A 289 0.69 23.70 10.18
C GLY A 289 -0.10 22.79 9.21
N TYR A 290 -0.03 21.47 9.35
CA TYR A 290 -0.78 20.52 8.52
C TYR A 290 -2.10 20.13 9.18
N THR A 291 -3.03 19.57 8.40
CA THR A 291 -4.30 19.07 8.95
C THR A 291 -4.05 17.90 9.93
N PRO A 292 -4.98 17.63 10.86
CA PRO A 292 -4.82 16.53 11.82
C PRO A 292 -4.53 15.18 11.16
N GLU A 293 -5.16 14.90 10.01
CA GLU A 293 -4.97 13.67 9.23
C GLU A 293 -3.54 13.58 8.68
N LEU A 294 -3.06 14.63 8.02
CA LEU A 294 -1.69 14.68 7.50
C LEU A 294 -0.65 14.61 8.63
N GLN A 295 -0.95 15.18 9.79
CA GLN A 295 -0.08 15.07 10.96
C GLN A 295 0.07 13.61 11.43
N LYS A 296 -0.93 12.71 11.24
CA LYS A 296 -0.78 11.28 11.54
C LYS A 296 0.34 10.66 10.70
N ILE A 297 0.35 10.93 9.39
CA ILE A 297 1.40 10.45 8.48
C ILE A 297 2.78 10.95 8.96
N PHE A 298 2.89 12.24 9.25
CA PHE A 298 4.19 12.83 9.63
C PHE A 298 4.63 12.42 11.04
N ARG A 299 3.69 12.14 11.96
CA ARG A 299 4.02 11.52 13.27
C ARG A 299 4.55 10.10 13.10
N ALA A 300 3.95 9.31 12.19
CA ALA A 300 4.46 7.97 11.86
C ALA A 300 5.88 8.05 11.27
N MET A 301 6.16 9.01 10.39
CA MET A 301 7.52 9.23 9.88
C MET A 301 8.54 9.61 10.97
N LYS A 302 8.10 10.28 12.06
CA LYS A 302 8.97 10.56 13.21
C LYS A 302 9.19 9.34 14.09
N LYS A 303 8.18 8.51 14.29
CA LYS A 303 8.21 7.39 15.21
C LYS A 303 8.74 6.12 14.56
N TYR A 304 8.23 5.80 13.37
CA TYR A 304 8.53 4.56 12.67
C TYR A 304 9.45 4.77 11.45
N GLY A 305 9.49 5.98 10.89
CA GLY A 305 10.38 6.33 9.78
C GLY A 305 9.94 5.81 8.43
N LEU A 306 10.92 5.81 7.50
CA LEU A 306 10.79 5.36 6.11
C LEU A 306 11.82 4.28 5.83
N ILE A 307 11.46 3.18 5.17
CA ILE A 307 12.38 2.11 4.78
C ILE A 307 12.60 2.18 3.26
N LEU A 308 13.88 2.23 2.84
CA LEU A 308 14.25 2.17 1.42
C LEU A 308 13.97 0.78 0.88
N ALA A 309 13.00 0.69 -0.01
CA ALA A 309 12.42 -0.56 -0.46
C ALA A 309 12.60 -0.81 -1.96
N ASP A 310 12.81 0.26 -2.76
CA ASP A 310 12.92 0.12 -4.20
C ASP A 310 13.77 1.24 -4.81
N ASN A 311 14.21 1.03 -6.06
CA ASN A 311 14.75 2.06 -6.93
C ASN A 311 13.62 2.81 -7.64
N GLY A 312 13.75 4.13 -7.74
CA GLY A 312 12.76 4.99 -8.37
C GLY A 312 13.19 6.45 -8.34
N THR A 313 12.28 7.38 -8.26
CA THR A 313 12.62 8.78 -8.02
C THR A 313 12.94 8.99 -6.54
N ASP A 314 13.95 9.83 -6.26
CA ASP A 314 14.35 10.12 -4.88
C ASP A 314 13.18 10.68 -4.06
N MET A 315 13.00 10.15 -2.84
CA MET A 315 12.00 10.59 -1.85
C MET A 315 10.55 10.48 -2.34
N TYR A 316 10.24 9.53 -3.20
CA TYR A 316 8.87 9.12 -3.48
C TYR A 316 8.41 8.17 -2.38
N ILE A 317 7.33 8.54 -1.71
CA ILE A 317 6.73 7.81 -0.59
C ILE A 317 5.49 7.10 -1.12
N GLN A 318 5.41 5.80 -0.97
CA GLN A 318 4.35 5.00 -1.58
C GLN A 318 3.15 4.82 -0.66
N GLY A 319 2.00 4.73 -1.28
CA GLY A 319 0.71 4.53 -0.62
C GLY A 319 -0.30 3.87 -1.53
N THR A 320 -1.51 3.72 -1.02
CA THR A 320 -2.57 3.01 -1.74
C THR A 320 -3.19 3.84 -2.85
N MET A 321 -3.59 3.17 -3.94
CA MET A 321 -4.53 3.70 -4.90
C MET A 321 -5.92 3.75 -4.25
N ASP A 322 -6.43 4.93 -3.94
CA ASP A 322 -7.73 5.08 -3.32
C ASP A 322 -8.46 6.31 -3.86
N PRO A 323 -9.72 6.19 -4.34
CA PRO A 323 -10.47 7.31 -4.91
C PRO A 323 -10.77 8.43 -3.91
N GLY A 324 -10.62 8.18 -2.63
CA GLY A 324 -10.81 9.19 -1.57
C GLY A 324 -9.59 10.06 -1.30
N TRP A 325 -8.44 9.83 -1.96
CA TRP A 325 -7.31 10.75 -1.90
C TRP A 325 -7.58 12.04 -2.69
N ASP A 326 -6.99 13.13 -2.24
CA ASP A 326 -7.01 14.42 -2.92
C ASP A 326 -5.57 14.90 -3.16
N ASN A 327 -5.14 14.89 -4.41
CA ASN A 327 -3.80 15.30 -4.81
C ASN A 327 -3.56 16.81 -4.64
N ASP A 328 -4.60 17.64 -4.66
CA ASP A 328 -4.48 19.07 -4.40
C ASP A 328 -4.16 19.35 -2.92
N ILE A 329 -4.43 18.39 -2.04
CA ILE A 329 -4.04 18.40 -0.62
C ILE A 329 -2.70 17.67 -0.40
N LEU A 330 -2.55 16.47 -0.95
CA LEU A 330 -1.36 15.63 -0.73
C LEU A 330 -0.09 16.26 -1.29
N ASN A 331 -0.09 16.66 -2.55
CA ASN A 331 1.12 17.17 -3.22
C ASN A 331 1.71 18.39 -2.51
N PRO A 332 0.96 19.46 -2.20
CA PRO A 332 1.53 20.60 -1.46
C PRO A 332 2.05 20.23 -0.08
N ALA A 333 1.38 19.32 0.63
CA ALA A 333 1.78 18.90 1.97
C ALA A 333 3.12 18.16 1.95
N PHE A 334 3.29 17.18 1.08
CA PHE A 334 4.52 16.43 0.95
C PHE A 334 5.65 17.30 0.38
N HIS A 335 5.38 18.15 -0.60
CA HIS A 335 6.36 19.08 -1.17
C HIS A 335 6.85 20.16 -0.17
N GLY A 336 6.20 20.32 0.97
CA GLY A 336 6.67 21.14 2.09
C GLY A 336 7.78 20.49 2.92
N LEU A 337 8.07 19.22 2.66
CA LEU A 337 9.10 18.42 3.33
C LEU A 337 10.25 18.10 2.37
N TYR A 338 11.44 17.97 2.93
CA TYR A 338 12.67 17.74 2.18
C TYR A 338 13.49 16.62 2.80
N ALA A 339 14.39 16.01 2.03
CA ALA A 339 15.27 14.96 2.54
C ALA A 339 16.08 15.37 3.77
N ASP A 340 16.47 16.64 3.87
CA ASP A 340 17.19 17.17 5.05
C ASP A 340 16.29 17.48 6.26
N ASP A 341 14.98 17.30 6.15
CA ASP A 341 14.09 17.18 7.31
C ASP A 341 14.18 15.79 7.98
N PHE A 342 14.92 14.88 7.37
CA PHE A 342 15.15 13.52 7.84
C PHE A 342 16.61 13.29 8.24
N GLU A 343 16.84 12.19 8.91
CA GLU A 343 18.13 11.66 9.30
C GLU A 343 18.16 10.15 9.09
N VAL A 344 19.32 9.59 8.82
CA VAL A 344 19.51 8.14 8.66
C VAL A 344 19.80 7.53 10.02
N ILE A 345 19.03 6.54 10.46
CA ILE A 345 19.39 5.75 11.64
C ILE A 345 20.49 4.76 11.27
N GLU A 346 21.24 4.27 12.25
CA GLU A 346 22.32 3.29 12.08
C GLU A 346 21.88 2.17 11.12
N LEU A 347 22.69 1.94 10.09
CA LEU A 347 22.36 0.97 9.03
C LEU A 347 22.25 -0.44 9.62
N GLY A 348 21.12 -1.10 9.34
CA GLY A 348 20.84 -2.44 9.86
C GLY A 348 20.50 -2.48 11.35
N TRP A 349 20.21 -1.33 11.97
CA TRP A 349 19.84 -1.25 13.38
C TRP A 349 18.68 -2.18 13.75
N LYS A 350 18.88 -2.90 14.86
CA LYS A 350 17.86 -3.73 15.50
C LYS A 350 17.74 -3.30 16.98
N PRO A 351 16.52 -3.29 17.55
CA PRO A 351 16.41 -3.07 18.99
C PRO A 351 17.20 -4.14 19.75
N MET A 352 17.85 -3.74 20.82
CA MET A 352 18.48 -4.72 21.72
C MET A 352 17.39 -5.62 22.31
N THR A 353 17.42 -6.90 21.98
CA THR A 353 16.57 -7.88 22.65
C THR A 353 17.02 -7.95 24.11
N THR A 354 16.16 -7.53 25.03
CA THR A 354 16.39 -7.73 26.45
C THR A 354 16.27 -9.23 26.76
N GLY A 355 17.39 -9.96 26.65
CA GLY A 355 17.57 -11.29 27.19
C GLY A 355 16.99 -12.45 26.39
N VAL A 356 17.80 -13.02 25.53
CA VAL A 356 18.19 -14.45 25.43
C VAL A 356 19.31 -14.47 24.39
N PRO A 357 20.52 -15.02 24.66
CA PRO A 357 21.51 -15.25 23.60
C PRO A 357 20.96 -16.29 22.62
N GLU A 358 21.15 -16.05 21.31
CA GLU A 358 20.89 -17.04 20.25
C GLU A 358 21.74 -18.29 20.46
#